data_ab31fd72561f26c1caed4fc3e29c1e1e
#
_entry.id   ab31fd72561f26c1caed4fc3e29c1e1e
#
_cell.length_a   1.000
_cell.length_b   1.000
_cell.length_c   1.000
_cell.angle_alpha   90.00
_cell.angle_beta   90.00
_cell.angle_gamma   90.00
#
_symmetry.space_group_name_H-M   'P 1'
#
loop_
_entity.id
_entity.type
_entity.pdbx_description
1 polymer ?
#
loop_
_entity_poly.entity_id
_entity_poly.type
_entity_poly.pdbx_seq_one_letter_code
_entity_poly.pdbx_strand_id
1 'polypeptide(L)'
;MSSFVAYRLPEAKDYVYIRSQKAPIVLSTYTELVGKEGFVVAPFAISESTPLLLIQPDSIETKTCFADNLIARRIKKEDDDPLSYHSDFENFHAELLNHHFQKIVLSRHVDVVCDMTPDPMHLFLKACALYPHQFICLVSTEQSGTWLMATPEILVEQQDKESPWHTMALAGTMRKDGPWDKKDCREQEYVADYIEQCLADYATDIYRSQPYTRKAATLYHRCSDFEFRLKDDVSIGNVISALHPTPAVCGIPKHETQAFIMRNESHAREYYSGFCGPLLQNGSSHLFVSLRCMKLVGKRCRLFSGGGLLDQSDEKHEWRETEYKLNTMMDVLR
;
A
#
# COMPACT_ATOMS: atom_id res chain seq x y z
N MET A 1 18.55 12.26 12.91
CA MET A 1 17.45 13.25 12.64
C MET A 1 16.19 12.77 13.31
N SER A 2 15.27 13.68 13.72
CA SER A 2 14.00 13.28 14.31
C SER A 2 13.08 12.68 13.24
N SER A 3 12.43 11.55 13.56
CA SER A 3 11.39 10.95 12.74
C SER A 3 10.03 11.56 13.05
N PHE A 4 9.16 11.67 12.05
CA PHE A 4 7.77 12.03 12.27
C PHE A 4 6.81 11.24 11.38
N VAL A 5 5.59 11.11 11.86
CA VAL A 5 4.46 10.53 11.13
C VAL A 5 3.25 11.42 11.32
N ALA A 6 2.51 11.65 10.24
CA ALA A 6 1.14 12.14 10.32
C ALA A 6 0.23 11.13 9.62
N TYR A 7 -0.83 10.66 10.26
CA TYR A 7 -1.77 9.76 9.62
C TYR A 7 -3.21 10.08 10.01
N ARG A 8 -4.12 9.83 9.06
CA ARG A 8 -5.56 9.93 9.26
C ARG A 8 -6.22 8.63 8.82
N LEU A 9 -6.96 7.99 9.73
CA LEU A 9 -7.77 6.81 9.43
C LEU A 9 -8.93 7.18 8.47
N PRO A 10 -9.43 6.23 7.67
CA PRO A 10 -10.61 6.46 6.85
C PRO A 10 -11.75 7.07 7.67
N GLU A 11 -12.51 8.01 7.10
CA GLU A 11 -13.65 8.71 7.69
C GLU A 11 -13.33 9.60 8.92
N ALA A 12 -12.11 9.54 9.46
CA ALA A 12 -11.75 10.37 10.61
C ALA A 12 -11.66 11.86 10.21
N LYS A 13 -12.15 12.73 11.11
CA LYS A 13 -12.03 14.18 10.97
C LYS A 13 -10.69 14.71 11.44
N ASP A 14 -10.05 13.97 12.33
CA ASP A 14 -8.77 14.31 12.93
C ASP A 14 -7.67 13.40 12.41
N TYR A 15 -6.44 13.90 12.46
CA TYR A 15 -5.25 13.12 12.19
C TYR A 15 -4.38 13.02 13.43
N VAL A 16 -3.59 11.96 13.50
CA VAL A 16 -2.61 11.74 14.55
C VAL A 16 -1.25 12.18 14.04
N TYR A 17 -0.53 12.96 14.84
CA TYR A 17 0.82 13.39 14.58
C TYR A 17 1.77 12.81 15.63
N ILE A 18 2.73 12.03 15.18
CA ILE A 18 3.75 11.35 15.98
C ILE A 18 5.09 12.02 15.76
N ARG A 19 5.83 12.28 16.83
CA ARG A 19 7.25 12.65 16.78
C ARG A 19 8.08 11.64 17.56
N SER A 20 9.27 11.33 17.01
CA SER A 20 10.28 10.56 17.70
C SER A 20 11.64 11.21 17.49
N GLN A 21 12.35 11.45 18.58
CA GLN A 21 13.75 11.93 18.57
C GLN A 21 14.73 10.75 18.41
N LYS A 22 14.26 9.54 18.73
CA LYS A 22 15.02 8.31 18.57
C LYS A 22 14.98 7.84 17.12
N ALA A 23 16.06 7.19 16.68
CA ALA A 23 16.02 6.47 15.42
C ALA A 23 14.95 5.35 15.48
N PRO A 24 14.24 5.07 14.39
CA PRO A 24 13.36 3.92 14.31
C PRO A 24 14.10 2.62 14.64
N ILE A 25 13.43 1.69 15.30
CA ILE A 25 13.94 0.34 15.50
C ILE A 25 13.91 -0.37 14.15
N VAL A 26 15.06 -0.90 13.73
CA VAL A 26 15.17 -1.72 12.53
C VAL A 26 14.88 -3.17 12.91
N LEU A 27 13.96 -3.80 12.20
CA LEU A 27 13.57 -5.20 12.38
C LEU A 27 13.98 -6.00 11.14
N SER A 28 14.35 -7.26 11.36
CA SER A 28 14.79 -8.16 10.29
C SER A 28 13.67 -9.01 9.72
N THR A 29 12.61 -9.23 10.50
CA THR A 29 11.46 -10.06 10.14
C THR A 29 10.15 -9.47 10.66
N TYR A 30 9.03 -9.81 10.02
CA TYR A 30 7.70 -9.37 10.48
C TYR A 30 7.29 -10.03 11.81
N THR A 31 7.82 -11.21 12.13
CA THR A 31 7.56 -11.89 13.40
C THR A 31 8.12 -11.14 14.61
N GLU A 32 9.16 -10.31 14.41
CA GLU A 32 9.68 -9.44 15.46
C GLU A 32 8.73 -8.30 15.88
N LEU A 33 7.64 -8.09 15.16
CA LEU A 33 6.56 -7.15 15.54
C LEU A 33 5.74 -7.64 16.76
N VAL A 34 5.90 -8.89 17.15
CA VAL A 34 5.21 -9.49 18.31
C VAL A 34 5.42 -8.67 19.57
N GLY A 35 4.31 -8.27 20.21
CA GLY A 35 4.33 -7.53 21.47
C GLY A 35 4.93 -6.13 21.39
N LYS A 36 5.21 -5.64 20.18
CA LYS A 36 5.72 -4.28 19.99
C LYS A 36 4.59 -3.31 19.71
N GLU A 37 4.75 -2.09 20.25
CA GLU A 37 3.84 -0.97 20.05
C GLU A 37 4.56 0.16 19.32
N GLY A 38 3.88 0.81 18.36
CA GLY A 38 4.41 1.95 17.63
C GLY A 38 3.81 2.11 16.24
N PHE A 39 4.50 2.86 15.39
CA PHE A 39 4.11 3.00 13.98
C PHE A 39 5.06 2.21 13.08
N VAL A 40 4.50 1.27 12.33
CA VAL A 40 5.26 0.39 11.43
C VAL A 40 5.38 1.02 10.04
N VAL A 41 6.58 0.89 9.44
CA VAL A 41 6.83 1.23 8.03
C VAL A 41 7.61 0.07 7.41
N ALA A 42 6.95 -0.69 6.56
CA ALA A 42 7.50 -1.89 5.93
C ALA A 42 7.69 -1.69 4.43
N PRO A 43 8.82 -2.14 3.86
CA PRO A 43 9.05 -2.12 2.42
C PRO A 43 8.32 -3.28 1.72
N PHE A 44 8.34 -3.29 0.38
CA PHE A 44 7.93 -4.44 -0.44
C PHE A 44 8.75 -5.69 -0.12
N ALA A 45 10.06 -5.52 0.06
CA ALA A 45 10.98 -6.56 0.51
C ALA A 45 12.00 -5.94 1.47
N ILE A 46 12.23 -6.59 2.60
CA ILE A 46 13.19 -6.13 3.61
C ILE A 46 14.62 -6.29 3.05
N SER A 47 15.39 -5.21 3.13
CA SER A 47 16.83 -5.20 2.78
C SER A 47 17.57 -4.16 3.63
N GLU A 48 18.90 -4.12 3.52
CA GLU A 48 19.71 -3.10 4.20
C GLU A 48 19.36 -1.66 3.76
N SER A 49 19.02 -1.48 2.48
CA SER A 49 18.65 -0.17 1.92
C SER A 49 17.20 0.21 2.18
N THR A 50 16.33 -0.76 2.42
CA THR A 50 14.90 -0.59 2.70
C THR A 50 14.51 -1.47 3.89
N PRO A 51 14.85 -1.07 5.12
CA PRO A 51 14.56 -1.86 6.32
C PRO A 51 13.10 -1.79 6.73
N LEU A 52 12.66 -2.82 7.49
CA LEU A 52 11.43 -2.78 8.26
C LEU A 52 11.66 -1.88 9.48
N LEU A 53 10.85 -0.84 9.63
CA LEU A 53 11.00 0.18 10.65
C LEU A 53 9.84 0.15 11.64
N LEU A 54 10.16 0.27 12.93
CA LEU A 54 9.18 0.55 13.99
C LEU A 54 9.54 1.88 14.64
N ILE A 55 8.68 2.87 14.50
CA ILE A 55 8.80 4.20 15.09
C ILE A 55 8.08 4.19 16.43
N GLN A 56 8.85 4.32 17.51
CA GLN A 56 8.29 4.48 18.86
C GLN A 56 8.06 5.97 19.14
N PRO A 57 6.84 6.38 19.53
CA PRO A 57 6.53 7.79 19.74
C PRO A 57 7.15 8.33 21.03
N ASP A 58 7.78 9.51 20.96
CA ASP A 58 8.05 10.33 22.15
C ASP A 58 6.86 11.25 22.47
N SER A 59 6.11 11.66 21.43
CA SER A 59 4.85 12.39 21.57
C SER A 59 3.84 11.98 20.52
N ILE A 60 2.57 11.99 20.92
CA ILE A 60 1.41 11.74 20.06
C ILE A 60 0.44 12.90 20.28
N GLU A 61 0.05 13.56 19.20
CA GLU A 61 -0.90 14.66 19.20
C GLU A 61 -2.03 14.35 18.22
N THR A 62 -3.28 14.57 18.63
CA THR A 62 -4.43 14.54 17.72
C THR A 62 -4.75 15.95 17.28
N LYS A 63 -4.90 16.17 15.97
CA LYS A 63 -5.14 17.48 15.38
C LYS A 63 -6.25 17.40 14.35
N THR A 64 -7.08 18.44 14.27
CA THR A 64 -8.14 18.49 13.26
C THR A 64 -7.57 18.77 11.86
N CYS A 65 -8.09 18.08 10.85
CA CYS A 65 -7.72 18.31 9.46
C CYS A 65 -8.35 19.63 8.96
N PHE A 66 -7.56 20.69 8.91
CA PHE A 66 -7.94 21.92 8.22
C PHE A 66 -7.10 22.06 6.96
N ALA A 67 -7.73 22.11 5.79
CA ALA A 67 -7.08 22.44 4.53
C ALA A 67 -7.29 23.94 4.24
N ASP A 68 -6.49 24.80 4.88
CA ASP A 68 -6.47 26.20 4.54
C ASP A 68 -5.63 26.42 3.28
N ASN A 69 -6.22 27.13 2.31
CA ASN A 69 -5.56 27.58 1.06
C ASN A 69 -4.82 26.48 0.28
N LEU A 70 -5.57 25.70 -0.47
CA LEU A 70 -5.00 24.76 -1.45
C LEU A 70 -4.21 25.58 -2.51
N ILE A 71 -2.91 25.71 -2.34
CA ILE A 71 -2.03 26.38 -3.28
C ILE A 71 -1.85 25.48 -4.49
N ALA A 72 -2.36 25.92 -5.65
CA ALA A 72 -2.09 25.24 -6.90
C ALA A 72 -0.60 25.39 -7.27
N ARG A 73 0.07 24.27 -7.52
CA ARG A 73 1.48 24.24 -7.95
C ARG A 73 1.58 23.96 -9.43
N ARG A 74 2.60 24.53 -10.05
CA ARG A 74 3.01 24.09 -11.38
C ARG A 74 3.89 22.87 -11.24
N ILE A 75 3.50 21.81 -11.94
CA ILE A 75 4.22 20.54 -11.96
C ILE A 75 4.59 20.17 -13.40
N LYS A 76 5.75 19.56 -13.56
CA LYS A 76 6.23 19.02 -14.83
C LYS A 76 6.52 17.55 -14.67
N LYS A 77 5.87 16.71 -15.47
CA LYS A 77 6.18 15.28 -15.58
C LYS A 77 7.50 15.15 -16.35
N GLU A 78 8.51 14.53 -15.78
CA GLU A 78 9.85 14.46 -16.39
C GLU A 78 10.22 13.05 -16.84
N ASP A 79 9.88 12.04 -16.06
CA ASP A 79 10.27 10.68 -16.33
C ASP A 79 9.03 9.80 -16.36
N ASP A 80 8.65 9.40 -17.55
CA ASP A 80 7.61 8.42 -17.84
C ASP A 80 8.19 7.52 -18.92
N ASP A 81 8.69 6.37 -18.54
CA ASP A 81 9.46 5.48 -19.44
C ASP A 81 8.60 4.33 -20.00
N PRO A 82 7.88 4.57 -21.13
CA PRO A 82 7.08 3.54 -21.75
C PRO A 82 7.90 2.35 -22.29
N LEU A 83 9.18 2.58 -22.63
CA LEU A 83 10.03 1.53 -23.19
C LEU A 83 10.46 0.54 -22.12
N SER A 84 10.86 1.02 -20.95
CA SER A 84 11.13 0.13 -19.80
C SER A 84 9.89 -0.62 -19.37
N TYR A 85 8.73 0.04 -19.29
CA TYR A 85 7.47 -0.64 -18.98
C TYR A 85 7.12 -1.72 -19.99
N HIS A 86 7.30 -1.45 -21.30
CA HIS A 86 7.09 -2.43 -22.35
C HIS A 86 7.98 -3.66 -22.16
N SER A 87 9.29 -3.46 -21.94
CA SER A 87 10.22 -4.56 -21.70
C SER A 87 9.87 -5.38 -20.46
N ASP A 88 9.50 -4.70 -19.37
CA ASP A 88 9.07 -5.36 -18.15
C ASP A 88 7.76 -6.14 -18.39
N PHE A 89 6.78 -5.55 -19.12
CA PHE A 89 5.52 -6.20 -19.44
C PHE A 89 5.75 -7.49 -20.24
N GLU A 90 6.56 -7.45 -21.28
CA GLU A 90 6.92 -8.63 -22.11
C GLU A 90 7.52 -9.75 -21.24
N ASN A 91 8.47 -9.42 -20.36
CA ASN A 91 9.11 -10.38 -19.48
C ASN A 91 8.10 -10.99 -18.47
N PHE A 92 7.28 -10.17 -17.84
CA PHE A 92 6.31 -10.61 -16.85
C PHE A 92 5.18 -11.43 -17.49
N HIS A 93 4.70 -10.99 -18.66
CA HIS A 93 3.62 -11.67 -19.38
C HIS A 93 4.07 -13.02 -19.94
N ALA A 94 5.33 -13.16 -20.37
CA ALA A 94 5.89 -14.43 -20.80
C ALA A 94 5.82 -15.51 -19.71
N GLU A 95 6.10 -15.15 -18.45
CA GLU A 95 6.00 -16.08 -17.31
C GLU A 95 4.55 -16.54 -17.04
N LEU A 96 3.56 -15.68 -17.30
CA LEU A 96 2.14 -16.02 -17.21
C LEU A 96 1.72 -16.96 -18.35
N LEU A 97 2.15 -16.68 -19.58
CA LEU A 97 1.87 -17.52 -20.75
C LEU A 97 2.53 -18.92 -20.66
N ASN A 98 3.69 -19.01 -20.02
CA ASN A 98 4.38 -20.25 -19.72
C ASN A 98 3.81 -20.98 -18.49
N HIS A 99 2.77 -20.43 -17.83
CA HIS A 99 2.13 -20.98 -16.63
C HIS A 99 3.07 -21.15 -15.43
N HIS A 100 4.19 -20.39 -15.39
CA HIS A 100 5.06 -20.34 -14.22
C HIS A 100 4.38 -19.57 -13.09
N PHE A 101 3.61 -18.52 -13.42
CA PHE A 101 2.82 -17.74 -12.49
C PHE A 101 1.34 -17.74 -12.88
N GLN A 102 0.46 -17.69 -11.87
CA GLN A 102 -0.98 -17.52 -12.08
C GLN A 102 -1.38 -16.04 -12.18
N LYS A 103 -0.65 -15.20 -11.45
CA LYS A 103 -0.80 -13.75 -11.39
C LYS A 103 0.54 -13.14 -11.00
N ILE A 104 0.86 -11.96 -11.55
CA ILE A 104 1.99 -11.15 -11.11
C ILE A 104 1.64 -9.68 -11.25
N VAL A 105 2.12 -8.83 -10.34
CA VAL A 105 1.90 -7.39 -10.40
C VAL A 105 3.11 -6.70 -11.01
N LEU A 106 2.88 -5.98 -12.10
CA LEU A 106 3.87 -5.10 -12.71
C LEU A 106 3.65 -3.67 -12.21
N SER A 107 4.71 -3.00 -11.79
CA SER A 107 4.66 -1.60 -11.39
C SER A 107 5.51 -0.69 -12.27
N ARG A 108 5.27 0.61 -12.14
CA ARG A 108 6.10 1.65 -12.71
C ARG A 108 6.10 2.89 -11.82
N HIS A 109 7.01 3.79 -12.09
CA HIS A 109 7.03 5.09 -11.43
C HIS A 109 6.99 6.23 -12.46
N VAL A 110 6.66 7.42 -11.97
CA VAL A 110 6.74 8.67 -12.72
C VAL A 110 7.38 9.72 -11.82
N ASP A 111 8.43 10.36 -12.32
CA ASP A 111 9.04 11.49 -11.65
C ASP A 111 8.35 12.80 -12.08
N VAL A 112 7.97 13.59 -11.08
CA VAL A 112 7.34 14.90 -11.26
C VAL A 112 8.18 15.94 -10.53
N VAL A 113 8.48 17.06 -11.20
CA VAL A 113 9.19 18.18 -10.60
C VAL A 113 8.23 19.32 -10.34
N CYS A 114 8.24 19.81 -9.11
CA CYS A 114 7.50 20.99 -8.68
C CYS A 114 8.33 22.26 -8.89
N ASP A 115 7.70 23.38 -9.18
CA ASP A 115 8.33 24.69 -9.28
C ASP A 115 9.03 25.11 -7.98
N MET A 116 8.46 24.76 -6.84
CA MET A 116 9.04 24.93 -5.50
C MET A 116 9.07 23.61 -4.75
N THR A 117 9.97 23.48 -3.75
CA THR A 117 9.97 22.34 -2.83
C THR A 117 8.64 22.28 -2.11
N PRO A 118 7.86 21.20 -2.28
CA PRO A 118 6.58 21.08 -1.62
C PRO A 118 6.75 20.88 -0.11
N ASP A 119 5.92 21.54 0.68
CA ASP A 119 5.80 21.22 2.10
C ASP A 119 5.06 19.90 2.27
N PRO A 120 5.68 18.86 2.88
CA PRO A 120 5.07 17.56 3.05
C PRO A 120 3.76 17.60 3.86
N MET A 121 3.69 18.45 4.90
CA MET A 121 2.48 18.55 5.72
C MET A 121 1.33 19.21 4.96
N HIS A 122 1.61 20.19 4.11
CA HIS A 122 0.59 20.76 3.25
C HIS A 122 0.04 19.73 2.25
N LEU A 123 0.90 18.88 1.65
CA LEU A 123 0.46 17.80 0.77
C LEU A 123 -0.38 16.75 1.54
N PHE A 124 0.01 16.42 2.77
CA PHE A 124 -0.74 15.51 3.63
C PHE A 124 -2.15 16.04 3.92
N LEU A 125 -2.28 17.30 4.34
CA LEU A 125 -3.58 17.92 4.62
C LEU A 125 -4.46 18.00 3.36
N LYS A 126 -3.84 18.30 2.20
CA LYS A 126 -4.53 18.29 0.92
C LYS A 126 -5.02 16.88 0.55
N ALA A 127 -4.20 15.83 0.75
CA ALA A 127 -4.61 14.45 0.55
C ALA A 127 -5.78 14.06 1.49
N CYS A 128 -5.76 14.49 2.76
CA CYS A 128 -6.86 14.30 3.69
C CYS A 128 -8.17 14.92 3.19
N ALA A 129 -8.12 16.12 2.62
CA ALA A 129 -9.29 16.81 2.08
C ALA A 129 -9.82 16.14 0.81
N LEU A 130 -8.93 15.70 -0.10
CA LEU A 130 -9.32 15.06 -1.36
C LEU A 130 -9.85 13.64 -1.19
N TYR A 131 -9.36 12.89 -0.20
CA TYR A 131 -9.61 11.45 -0.06
C TYR A 131 -10.13 11.06 1.32
N PRO A 132 -11.33 11.51 1.74
CA PRO A 132 -11.86 11.28 3.09
C PRO A 132 -11.99 9.79 3.45
N HIS A 133 -12.22 8.91 2.47
CA HIS A 133 -12.47 7.49 2.66
C HIS A 133 -11.20 6.61 2.62
N GLN A 134 -10.02 7.22 2.55
CA GLN A 134 -8.75 6.49 2.47
C GLN A 134 -7.91 6.70 3.73
N PHE A 135 -7.03 5.75 4.01
CA PHE A 135 -5.94 5.96 4.94
C PHE A 135 -4.91 6.89 4.31
N ILE A 136 -4.65 8.03 4.96
CA ILE A 136 -3.64 8.99 4.53
C ILE A 136 -2.49 8.93 5.50
N CYS A 137 -1.27 8.77 4.99
CA CYS A 137 -0.07 8.70 5.81
C CYS A 137 1.06 9.50 5.18
N LEU A 138 1.68 10.35 5.99
CA LEU A 138 2.95 10.99 5.72
C LEU A 138 3.96 10.49 6.75
N VAL A 139 5.03 9.88 6.28
CA VAL A 139 6.12 9.41 7.14
C VAL A 139 7.44 9.97 6.65
N SER A 140 8.30 10.38 7.59
CA SER A 140 9.65 10.86 7.30
C SER A 140 10.63 10.32 8.34
N THR A 141 11.61 9.55 7.88
CA THR A 141 12.74 9.05 8.67
C THR A 141 14.02 9.17 7.88
N GLU A 142 15.15 9.08 8.54
CA GLU A 142 16.44 9.07 7.86
C GLU A 142 16.60 7.84 6.96
N GLN A 143 16.07 6.68 7.41
CA GLN A 143 16.21 5.40 6.70
C GLN A 143 15.23 5.28 5.51
N SER A 144 13.97 5.70 5.67
CA SER A 144 12.99 5.59 4.58
C SER A 144 12.98 6.78 3.62
N GLY A 145 13.48 7.94 4.04
CA GLY A 145 13.14 9.20 3.39
C GLY A 145 11.71 9.64 3.72
N THR A 146 11.14 10.52 2.91
CA THR A 146 9.79 11.08 3.11
C THR A 146 8.82 10.50 2.10
N TRP A 147 7.73 9.89 2.60
CA TRP A 147 6.69 9.24 1.82
C TRP A 147 5.31 9.76 2.18
N LEU A 148 4.48 10.00 1.16
CA LEU A 148 3.05 10.31 1.30
C LEU A 148 2.22 9.23 0.61
N MET A 149 1.17 8.74 1.27
CA MET A 149 0.31 7.64 0.79
C MET A 149 -1.16 8.00 1.00
N ALA A 150 -2.00 7.55 0.06
CA ALA A 150 -3.47 7.64 0.15
C ALA A 150 -4.07 6.30 -0.31
N THR A 151 -4.15 5.34 0.60
CA THR A 151 -4.46 3.94 0.28
C THR A 151 -5.82 3.49 0.78
N PRO A 152 -6.57 2.71 -0.02
CA PRO A 152 -7.84 2.10 0.41
C PRO A 152 -7.66 0.71 1.01
N GLU A 153 -6.47 0.09 0.90
CA GLU A 153 -6.28 -1.34 1.14
C GLU A 153 -5.74 -1.61 2.54
N ILE A 154 -6.54 -2.34 3.32
CA ILE A 154 -6.18 -2.82 4.64
C ILE A 154 -5.37 -4.10 4.49
N LEU A 155 -4.16 -4.15 5.09
CA LEU A 155 -3.42 -5.39 5.22
C LEU A 155 -3.97 -6.21 6.39
N VAL A 156 -3.99 -5.64 7.59
CA VAL A 156 -4.67 -6.19 8.78
C VAL A 156 -5.06 -5.04 9.69
N GLU A 157 -6.22 -5.16 10.34
CA GLU A 157 -6.63 -4.23 11.38
C GLU A 157 -7.37 -4.91 12.53
N GLN A 158 -7.34 -4.29 13.68
CA GLN A 158 -8.11 -4.66 14.87
C GLN A 158 -8.50 -3.40 15.62
N GLN A 159 -9.78 -3.20 15.88
CA GLN A 159 -10.29 -1.98 16.51
C GLN A 159 -9.95 -1.89 18.00
N ASP A 160 -10.01 -3.03 18.69
CA ASP A 160 -9.63 -3.21 20.07
C ASP A 160 -9.24 -4.68 20.32
N LYS A 161 -8.69 -4.99 21.49
CA LYS A 161 -8.18 -6.34 21.82
C LYS A 161 -9.24 -7.44 21.80
N GLU A 162 -10.51 -7.11 21.96
CA GLU A 162 -11.62 -8.09 21.99
C GLU A 162 -12.24 -8.30 20.60
N SER A 163 -12.08 -7.32 19.71
CA SER A 163 -12.59 -7.38 18.34
C SER A 163 -11.86 -8.44 17.50
N PRO A 164 -12.51 -9.07 16.53
CA PRO A 164 -11.82 -9.90 15.55
C PRO A 164 -10.81 -9.06 14.75
N TRP A 165 -9.79 -9.72 14.24
CA TRP A 165 -8.93 -9.14 13.22
C TRP A 165 -9.68 -9.10 11.88
N HIS A 166 -9.36 -8.09 11.09
CA HIS A 166 -9.91 -7.88 9.76
C HIS A 166 -8.79 -7.76 8.72
N THR A 167 -9.03 -8.29 7.54
CA THR A 167 -8.24 -8.07 6.31
C THR A 167 -9.16 -8.07 5.10
N MET A 168 -8.67 -7.72 3.93
CA MET A 168 -9.46 -7.69 2.71
C MET A 168 -8.70 -8.20 1.49
N ALA A 169 -9.44 -8.78 0.54
CA ALA A 169 -8.99 -9.03 -0.82
C ALA A 169 -9.51 -7.93 -1.74
N LEU A 170 -8.65 -7.01 -2.16
CA LEU A 170 -8.98 -5.89 -3.02
C LEU A 170 -8.23 -6.01 -4.34
N ALA A 171 -8.93 -6.33 -5.45
CA ALA A 171 -8.33 -6.43 -6.78
C ALA A 171 -9.36 -6.17 -7.87
N GLY A 172 -8.90 -6.07 -9.13
CA GLY A 172 -9.72 -5.57 -10.22
C GLY A 172 -9.95 -4.07 -10.12
N THR A 173 -10.06 -3.37 -11.26
CA THR A 173 -10.19 -1.91 -11.27
C THR A 173 -11.12 -1.45 -12.38
N MET A 174 -12.14 -0.66 -12.05
CA MET A 174 -12.98 0.02 -13.06
C MET A 174 -13.15 1.50 -12.75
N ARG A 175 -13.41 2.29 -13.79
CA ARG A 175 -13.61 3.75 -13.68
C ARG A 175 -15.05 4.16 -13.40
N LYS A 176 -16.00 3.32 -13.80
CA LYS A 176 -17.44 3.56 -13.63
C LYS A 176 -18.02 2.33 -12.99
N ASP A 177 -18.94 2.53 -12.08
CA ASP A 177 -19.70 1.44 -11.48
C ASP A 177 -20.48 0.68 -12.57
N GLY A 178 -20.41 -0.66 -12.50
CA GLY A 178 -21.01 -1.52 -13.49
C GLY A 178 -20.71 -3.01 -13.23
N PRO A 179 -21.09 -3.89 -14.17
CA PRO A 179 -20.77 -5.31 -14.06
C PRO A 179 -19.26 -5.54 -14.22
N TRP A 180 -18.71 -6.39 -13.37
CA TRP A 180 -17.32 -6.83 -13.42
C TRP A 180 -17.12 -7.80 -14.59
N ASP A 181 -16.01 -7.64 -15.31
CA ASP A 181 -15.62 -8.61 -16.33
C ASP A 181 -15.04 -9.89 -15.71
N LYS A 182 -14.79 -10.91 -16.55
CA LYS A 182 -14.29 -12.20 -16.09
C LYS A 182 -12.85 -12.13 -15.60
N LYS A 183 -12.02 -11.24 -16.19
CA LYS A 183 -10.62 -11.05 -15.79
C LYS A 183 -10.55 -10.49 -14.38
N ASP A 184 -11.27 -9.39 -14.13
CA ASP A 184 -11.29 -8.75 -12.81
C ASP A 184 -11.88 -9.64 -11.73
N CYS A 185 -12.93 -10.42 -12.06
CA CYS A 185 -13.48 -11.42 -11.15
C CYS A 185 -12.44 -12.48 -10.78
N ARG A 186 -11.71 -13.02 -11.75
CA ARG A 186 -10.68 -14.03 -11.54
C ARG A 186 -9.48 -13.48 -10.78
N GLU A 187 -9.08 -12.24 -11.08
CA GLU A 187 -8.00 -11.57 -10.37
C GLU A 187 -8.30 -11.43 -8.89
N GLN A 188 -9.51 -10.97 -8.53
CA GLN A 188 -9.91 -10.80 -7.14
C GLN A 188 -10.08 -12.16 -6.43
N GLU A 189 -10.62 -13.17 -7.10
CA GLU A 189 -10.75 -14.52 -6.53
C GLU A 189 -9.40 -15.10 -6.16
N TYR A 190 -8.38 -14.98 -6.99
CA TYR A 190 -7.02 -15.41 -6.66
C TYR A 190 -6.49 -14.76 -5.39
N VAL A 191 -6.75 -13.46 -5.19
CA VAL A 191 -6.33 -12.76 -3.96
C VAL A 191 -7.11 -13.27 -2.76
N ALA A 192 -8.43 -13.46 -2.91
CA ALA A 192 -9.29 -13.91 -1.82
C ALA A 192 -8.95 -15.34 -1.38
N ASP A 193 -8.77 -16.25 -2.32
CA ASP A 193 -8.42 -17.67 -2.03
C ASP A 193 -7.04 -17.76 -1.37
N TYR A 194 -6.08 -16.94 -1.82
CA TYR A 194 -4.77 -16.89 -1.18
C TYR A 194 -4.86 -16.43 0.28
N ILE A 195 -5.63 -15.35 0.54
CA ILE A 195 -5.82 -14.85 1.92
C ILE A 195 -6.47 -15.92 2.79
N GLU A 196 -7.53 -16.57 2.31
CA GLU A 196 -8.22 -17.62 3.02
C GLU A 196 -7.29 -18.79 3.37
N GLN A 197 -6.47 -19.24 2.41
CA GLN A 197 -5.47 -20.29 2.63
C GLN A 197 -4.43 -19.88 3.68
N CYS A 198 -3.88 -18.65 3.59
CA CYS A 198 -2.95 -18.15 4.59
C CYS A 198 -3.58 -18.10 5.99
N LEU A 199 -4.82 -17.63 6.10
CA LEU A 199 -5.49 -17.52 7.39
C LEU A 199 -5.77 -18.89 8.02
N ALA A 200 -6.04 -19.93 7.24
CA ALA A 200 -6.33 -21.27 7.73
C ALA A 200 -5.20 -21.86 8.62
N ASP A 201 -3.96 -21.47 8.36
CA ASP A 201 -2.80 -21.92 9.16
C ASP A 201 -2.70 -21.21 10.51
N TYR A 202 -3.15 -19.95 10.60
CA TYR A 202 -2.88 -19.06 11.74
C TYR A 202 -4.13 -18.61 12.51
N ALA A 203 -5.33 -18.85 11.96
CA ALA A 203 -6.55 -18.27 12.49
C ALA A 203 -7.67 -19.31 12.70
N THR A 204 -8.64 -18.93 13.54
CA THR A 204 -9.93 -19.59 13.74
C THR A 204 -11.07 -18.63 13.43
N ASP A 205 -12.30 -19.12 13.40
CA ASP A 205 -13.51 -18.32 13.19
C ASP A 205 -13.41 -17.43 11.94
N ILE A 206 -12.84 -17.99 10.85
CA ILE A 206 -12.62 -17.27 9.62
C ILE A 206 -13.96 -17.05 8.91
N TYR A 207 -14.35 -15.81 8.73
CA TYR A 207 -15.49 -15.39 7.91
C TYR A 207 -14.99 -14.68 6.66
N ARG A 208 -15.51 -15.02 5.48
CA ARG A 208 -15.28 -14.35 4.20
C ARG A 208 -16.60 -13.80 3.67
N SER A 209 -16.65 -12.50 3.40
CA SER A 209 -17.83 -11.88 2.78
C SER A 209 -18.01 -12.30 1.32
N GLN A 210 -19.24 -12.19 0.80
CA GLN A 210 -19.44 -12.22 -0.65
C GLN A 210 -18.72 -11.04 -1.30
N PRO A 211 -18.18 -11.22 -2.51
CA PRO A 211 -17.52 -10.12 -3.22
C PRO A 211 -18.49 -8.98 -3.53
N TYR A 212 -18.07 -7.74 -3.28
CA TYR A 212 -18.83 -6.53 -3.56
C TYR A 212 -17.96 -5.46 -4.22
N THR A 213 -18.59 -4.41 -4.74
CA THR A 213 -17.89 -3.26 -5.33
C THR A 213 -17.57 -2.22 -4.25
N ARG A 214 -16.28 -1.91 -4.08
CA ARG A 214 -15.78 -0.86 -3.16
C ARG A 214 -15.24 0.32 -3.95
N LYS A 215 -15.73 1.52 -3.64
CA LYS A 215 -15.21 2.76 -4.23
C LYS A 215 -13.97 3.22 -3.47
N ALA A 216 -12.91 3.53 -4.21
CA ALA A 216 -11.66 4.07 -3.68
C ALA A 216 -11.20 5.27 -4.52
N ALA A 217 -11.31 6.48 -3.98
CA ALA A 217 -11.14 7.73 -4.70
C ALA A 217 -12.05 7.81 -5.95
N THR A 218 -11.46 7.84 -7.13
CA THR A 218 -12.18 7.92 -8.42
C THR A 218 -12.35 6.57 -9.09
N LEU A 219 -11.91 5.49 -8.45
CA LEU A 219 -11.93 4.12 -8.99
C LEU A 219 -12.82 3.21 -8.15
N TYR A 220 -13.24 2.11 -8.76
CA TYR A 220 -13.98 1.04 -8.11
C TYR A 220 -13.14 -0.22 -8.15
N HIS A 221 -13.17 -1.00 -7.06
CA HIS A 221 -12.47 -2.25 -6.92
C HIS A 221 -13.44 -3.34 -6.47
N ARG A 222 -13.18 -4.58 -6.86
CA ARG A 222 -13.87 -5.74 -6.32
C ARG A 222 -13.21 -6.11 -4.99
N CYS A 223 -14.02 -6.32 -3.94
CA CYS A 223 -13.56 -6.52 -2.58
C CYS A 223 -14.28 -7.67 -1.91
N SER A 224 -13.55 -8.44 -1.11
CA SER A 224 -14.10 -9.34 -0.09
C SER A 224 -13.40 -9.06 1.23
N ASP A 225 -14.17 -8.94 2.30
CA ASP A 225 -13.66 -8.75 3.65
C ASP A 225 -13.50 -10.10 4.34
N PHE A 226 -12.52 -10.19 5.23
CA PHE A 226 -12.27 -11.34 6.10
C PHE A 226 -12.23 -10.88 7.54
N GLU A 227 -12.95 -11.59 8.41
CA GLU A 227 -12.84 -11.48 9.85
C GLU A 227 -12.31 -12.78 10.42
N PHE A 228 -11.45 -12.72 11.44
CA PHE A 228 -10.82 -13.91 12.02
C PHE A 228 -10.31 -13.66 13.43
N ARG A 229 -10.06 -14.75 14.18
CA ARG A 229 -9.36 -14.73 15.46
C ARG A 229 -8.06 -15.50 15.34
N LEU A 230 -7.02 -15.06 16.02
CA LEU A 230 -5.75 -15.78 16.04
C LEU A 230 -5.91 -17.08 16.83
N LYS A 231 -5.25 -18.15 16.39
CA LYS A 231 -5.07 -19.36 17.18
C LYS A 231 -4.23 -19.07 18.43
N ASP A 232 -4.37 -19.93 19.45
CA ASP A 232 -3.47 -19.90 20.60
C ASP A 232 -2.01 -20.01 20.11
N ASP A 233 -1.11 -19.28 20.77
CA ASP A 233 0.33 -19.21 20.46
C ASP A 233 0.70 -18.60 19.08
N VAL A 234 -0.28 -18.07 18.33
CA VAL A 234 -0.05 -17.33 17.08
C VAL A 234 -0.09 -15.81 17.33
N SER A 235 0.85 -15.10 16.77
CA SER A 235 0.89 -13.64 16.80
C SER A 235 0.45 -13.03 15.47
N ILE A 236 0.02 -11.76 15.50
CA ILE A 236 -0.28 -11.03 14.28
C ILE A 236 0.95 -10.90 13.34
N GLY A 237 2.16 -10.92 13.89
CA GLY A 237 3.39 -10.94 13.11
C GLY A 237 3.52 -12.17 12.21
N ASN A 238 3.00 -13.33 12.62
CA ASN A 238 2.95 -14.55 11.80
C ASN A 238 1.99 -14.35 10.63
N VAL A 239 0.79 -13.80 10.88
CA VAL A 239 -0.21 -13.50 9.84
C VAL A 239 0.32 -12.47 8.85
N ILE A 240 0.94 -11.38 9.33
CA ILE A 240 1.58 -10.38 8.47
C ILE A 240 2.66 -11.03 7.59
N SER A 241 3.50 -11.88 8.14
CA SER A 241 4.55 -12.60 7.39
C SER A 241 3.97 -13.53 6.32
N ALA A 242 2.85 -14.17 6.59
CA ALA A 242 2.15 -15.02 5.62
C ALA A 242 1.48 -14.19 4.53
N LEU A 243 0.77 -13.11 4.88
CA LEU A 243 0.03 -12.29 3.94
C LEU A 243 0.93 -11.38 3.10
N HIS A 244 1.91 -10.71 3.71
CA HIS A 244 2.69 -9.68 3.00
C HIS A 244 3.90 -10.27 2.24
N PRO A 245 4.14 -9.79 1.00
CA PRO A 245 3.23 -9.02 0.17
C PRO A 245 2.07 -9.88 -0.35
N THR A 246 0.84 -9.32 -0.36
CA THR A 246 -0.34 -10.01 -0.87
C THR A 246 -0.28 -10.17 -2.40
N PRO A 247 -1.02 -11.12 -3.00
CA PRO A 247 -1.09 -11.21 -4.47
C PRO A 247 -1.72 -9.99 -5.14
N ALA A 248 -2.38 -9.10 -4.39
CA ALA A 248 -2.86 -7.82 -4.90
C ALA A 248 -1.72 -6.87 -5.29
N VAL A 249 -0.53 -7.04 -4.69
CA VAL A 249 0.65 -6.22 -4.93
C VAL A 249 1.90 -7.02 -5.35
N CYS A 250 1.82 -8.35 -5.37
CA CYS A 250 2.93 -9.24 -5.70
C CYS A 250 2.54 -10.23 -6.81
N GLY A 251 2.08 -11.41 -6.44
CA GLY A 251 1.65 -12.44 -7.39
C GLY A 251 1.49 -13.82 -6.74
N ILE A 252 1.25 -14.82 -7.58
CA ILE A 252 1.05 -16.23 -7.19
C ILE A 252 1.85 -17.13 -8.13
N PRO A 253 2.73 -18.01 -7.59
CA PRO A 253 3.09 -18.21 -6.17
C PRO A 253 3.86 -17.03 -5.60
N LYS A 254 3.67 -16.73 -4.29
CA LYS A 254 4.19 -15.50 -3.64
C LYS A 254 5.71 -15.37 -3.70
N HIS A 255 6.44 -16.38 -3.24
CA HIS A 255 7.90 -16.29 -3.10
C HIS A 255 8.61 -16.19 -4.45
N GLU A 256 8.17 -16.97 -5.41
CA GLU A 256 8.69 -17.02 -6.77
C GLU A 256 8.42 -15.70 -7.50
N THR A 257 7.19 -15.18 -7.41
CA THR A 257 6.84 -13.89 -8.04
C THR A 257 7.56 -12.73 -7.37
N GLN A 258 7.70 -12.73 -6.03
CA GLN A 258 8.47 -11.69 -5.34
C GLN A 258 9.93 -11.70 -5.78
N ALA A 259 10.57 -12.87 -5.83
CA ALA A 259 11.94 -13.01 -6.28
C ALA A 259 12.11 -12.62 -7.76
N PHE A 260 11.11 -12.88 -8.60
CA PHE A 260 11.12 -12.49 -10.00
C PHE A 260 10.99 -10.97 -10.15
N ILE A 261 10.05 -10.33 -9.46
CA ILE A 261 9.87 -8.87 -9.44
C ILE A 261 11.16 -8.18 -9.02
N MET A 262 11.77 -8.62 -7.92
CA MET A 262 13.01 -8.02 -7.39
C MET A 262 14.19 -8.08 -8.37
N ARG A 263 14.20 -9.05 -9.28
CA ARG A 263 15.30 -9.23 -10.26
C ARG A 263 15.03 -8.61 -11.62
N ASN A 264 13.77 -8.49 -12.03
CA ASN A 264 13.40 -8.20 -13.40
C ASN A 264 12.62 -6.89 -13.58
N GLU A 265 12.02 -6.32 -12.53
CA GLU A 265 11.37 -5.00 -12.63
C GLU A 265 12.44 -3.90 -12.75
N SER A 266 12.31 -3.01 -13.72
CA SER A 266 13.31 -2.01 -14.09
C SER A 266 13.62 -0.97 -13.02
N HIS A 267 12.84 -0.95 -11.92
CA HIS A 267 13.03 -0.01 -10.81
C HIS A 267 12.79 -0.68 -9.44
N ALA A 268 13.33 -0.07 -8.41
CA ALA A 268 13.10 -0.51 -7.04
C ALA A 268 11.78 0.05 -6.50
N ARG A 269 10.96 -0.81 -5.89
CA ARG A 269 9.69 -0.43 -5.25
C ARG A 269 9.88 0.31 -3.93
N GLU A 270 10.99 0.06 -3.24
CA GLU A 270 11.25 0.59 -1.91
C GLU A 270 10.07 0.31 -0.95
N TYR A 271 9.39 1.37 -0.45
CA TYR A 271 8.22 1.26 0.42
C TYR A 271 6.88 1.24 -0.34
N TYR A 272 6.86 1.44 -1.66
CA TYR A 272 5.69 1.16 -2.49
C TYR A 272 5.38 -0.34 -2.48
N SER A 273 4.10 -0.72 -2.38
CA SER A 273 3.64 -2.10 -2.20
C SER A 273 4.13 -2.78 -0.90
N GLY A 274 4.72 -2.02 0.02
CA GLY A 274 4.93 -2.39 1.40
C GLY A 274 3.66 -2.18 2.24
N PHE A 275 3.81 -1.88 3.53
CA PHE A 275 2.69 -1.48 4.37
C PHE A 275 3.12 -0.49 5.46
N CYS A 276 2.17 0.25 6.01
CA CYS A 276 2.43 1.11 7.16
C CYS A 276 1.17 1.30 8.01
N GLY A 277 1.39 1.73 9.25
CA GLY A 277 0.31 2.10 10.14
C GLY A 277 0.60 1.87 11.61
N PRO A 278 -0.30 2.31 12.51
CA PRO A 278 -0.18 2.08 13.95
C PRO A 278 -0.39 0.60 14.29
N LEU A 279 0.49 0.07 15.14
CA LEU A 279 0.45 -1.27 15.69
C LEU A 279 0.30 -1.20 17.20
N LEU A 280 -0.75 -1.82 17.74
CA LEU A 280 -1.10 -1.86 19.17
C LEU A 280 -1.17 -0.48 19.84
N GLN A 281 -1.27 0.58 19.07
CA GLN A 281 -1.36 1.95 19.59
C GLN A 281 -2.75 2.17 20.23
N ASN A 282 -2.77 2.47 21.52
CA ASN A 282 -4.00 2.56 22.32
C ASN A 282 -4.87 1.30 22.24
N GLY A 283 -4.26 0.12 22.05
CA GLY A 283 -4.95 -1.17 21.97
C GLY A 283 -5.54 -1.51 20.62
N SER A 284 -5.41 -0.64 19.62
CA SER A 284 -5.85 -0.89 18.25
C SER A 284 -4.67 -1.05 17.28
N SER A 285 -4.92 -1.70 16.15
CA SER A 285 -3.93 -1.86 15.08
C SER A 285 -4.58 -1.60 13.74
N HIS A 286 -3.92 -0.81 12.88
CA HIS A 286 -4.43 -0.45 11.56
C HIS A 286 -3.25 -0.41 10.57
N LEU A 287 -2.93 -1.54 9.94
CA LEU A 287 -1.86 -1.64 8.95
C LEU A 287 -2.46 -1.65 7.54
N PHE A 288 -1.99 -0.73 6.71
CA PHE A 288 -2.48 -0.54 5.34
C PHE A 288 -1.38 -0.81 4.33
N VAL A 289 -1.73 -1.41 3.20
CA VAL A 289 -0.80 -1.61 2.07
C VAL A 289 -0.42 -0.24 1.49
N SER A 290 0.88 -0.01 1.29
CA SER A 290 1.43 1.27 0.82
C SER A 290 1.20 1.45 -0.69
N LEU A 291 0.00 1.90 -1.04
CA LEU A 291 -0.44 2.17 -2.40
C LEU A 291 -0.75 3.65 -2.61
N ARG A 292 -0.91 4.04 -3.91
CA ARG A 292 -1.19 5.42 -4.27
C ARG A 292 -0.27 6.34 -3.49
N CYS A 293 1.03 6.14 -3.67
CA CYS A 293 2.06 6.81 -2.88
C CYS A 293 3.09 7.53 -3.73
N MET A 294 3.80 8.44 -3.09
CA MET A 294 4.94 9.13 -3.66
C MET A 294 6.06 9.31 -2.65
N LYS A 295 7.30 9.26 -3.14
CA LYS A 295 8.51 9.63 -2.41
C LYS A 295 8.86 11.09 -2.71
N LEU A 296 9.12 11.88 -1.69
CA LEU A 296 9.47 13.29 -1.78
C LEU A 296 10.98 13.48 -1.63
N VAL A 297 11.64 14.08 -2.65
CA VAL A 297 13.08 14.37 -2.63
C VAL A 297 13.31 15.78 -3.14
N GLY A 298 13.34 16.76 -2.24
CA GLY A 298 13.44 18.17 -2.61
C GLY A 298 12.26 18.61 -3.48
N LYS A 299 12.53 19.08 -4.70
CA LYS A 299 11.48 19.46 -5.66
C LYS A 299 10.92 18.28 -6.46
N ARG A 300 11.57 17.12 -6.43
CA ARG A 300 11.17 15.92 -7.17
C ARG A 300 10.26 15.04 -6.31
N CYS A 301 9.17 14.61 -6.93
CA CYS A 301 8.23 13.66 -6.36
C CYS A 301 8.20 12.43 -7.27
N ARG A 302 8.56 11.25 -6.76
CA ARG A 302 8.45 9.97 -7.47
C ARG A 302 7.15 9.29 -7.09
N LEU A 303 6.24 9.19 -8.04
CA LEU A 303 4.91 8.59 -7.88
C LEU A 303 4.96 7.14 -8.37
N PHE A 304 4.34 6.22 -7.62
CA PHE A 304 4.30 4.81 -7.95
C PHE A 304 2.89 4.32 -8.27
N SER A 305 2.80 3.37 -9.20
CA SER A 305 1.56 2.69 -9.57
C SER A 305 1.86 1.30 -10.13
N GLY A 306 0.89 0.39 -10.04
CA GLY A 306 1.00 -0.95 -10.62
C GLY A 306 -0.37 -1.56 -10.93
N GLY A 307 -0.35 -2.61 -11.74
CA GLY A 307 -1.51 -3.40 -12.14
C GLY A 307 -1.23 -4.89 -12.06
N GLY A 308 -2.27 -5.69 -11.78
CA GLY A 308 -2.19 -7.14 -11.75
C GLY A 308 -2.29 -7.72 -13.15
N LEU A 309 -1.25 -8.45 -13.58
CA LEU A 309 -1.23 -9.15 -14.86
C LEU A 309 -1.73 -10.57 -14.70
N LEU A 310 -2.53 -11.01 -15.68
CA LEU A 310 -2.94 -12.37 -15.93
C LEU A 310 -2.51 -12.78 -17.36
N ASP A 311 -2.67 -14.05 -17.69
CA ASP A 311 -2.37 -14.60 -19.03
C ASP A 311 -3.06 -13.86 -20.18
N GLN A 312 -4.20 -13.24 -19.95
CA GLN A 312 -5.00 -12.49 -20.91
C GLN A 312 -4.82 -10.96 -20.85
N SER A 313 -3.84 -10.45 -20.08
CA SER A 313 -3.60 -9.02 -19.95
C SER A 313 -3.12 -8.37 -21.25
N ASP A 314 -3.61 -7.17 -21.53
CA ASP A 314 -3.20 -6.31 -22.65
C ASP A 314 -2.37 -5.13 -22.14
N GLU A 315 -1.18 -4.93 -22.69
CA GLU A 315 -0.24 -3.91 -22.23
C GLU A 315 -0.84 -2.50 -22.21
N LYS A 316 -1.58 -2.12 -23.27
CA LYS A 316 -2.15 -0.78 -23.38
C LYS A 316 -3.25 -0.55 -22.34
N HIS A 317 -4.00 -1.61 -22.02
CA HIS A 317 -5.00 -1.58 -20.99
C HIS A 317 -4.36 -1.41 -19.61
N GLU A 318 -3.35 -2.23 -19.29
CA GLU A 318 -2.63 -2.20 -18.02
C GLU A 318 -1.88 -0.86 -17.82
N TRP A 319 -1.23 -0.34 -18.86
CA TRP A 319 -0.61 0.99 -18.83
C TRP A 319 -1.62 2.09 -18.45
N ARG A 320 -2.80 2.10 -19.10
CA ARG A 320 -3.85 3.09 -18.80
C ARG A 320 -4.38 2.96 -17.37
N GLU A 321 -4.47 1.75 -16.86
CA GLU A 321 -4.87 1.51 -15.48
C GLU A 321 -3.86 2.14 -14.50
N THR A 322 -2.55 1.96 -14.75
CA THR A 322 -1.53 2.61 -13.94
C THR A 322 -1.61 4.14 -14.01
N GLU A 323 -1.92 4.73 -15.17
CA GLU A 323 -2.12 6.17 -15.30
C GLU A 323 -3.28 6.69 -14.43
N TYR A 324 -4.41 5.97 -14.41
CA TYR A 324 -5.55 6.35 -13.55
C TYR A 324 -5.19 6.29 -12.07
N LYS A 325 -4.41 5.31 -11.66
CA LYS A 325 -3.95 5.18 -10.28
C LYS A 325 -2.96 6.27 -9.89
N LEU A 326 -2.07 6.71 -10.79
CA LEU A 326 -1.15 7.82 -10.57
C LEU A 326 -1.87 9.16 -10.31
N ASN A 327 -3.07 9.37 -10.88
CA ASN A 327 -3.82 10.60 -10.71
C ASN A 327 -4.12 10.91 -9.24
N THR A 328 -4.21 9.90 -8.37
CA THR A 328 -4.39 10.12 -6.93
C THR A 328 -3.30 11.03 -6.36
N MET A 329 -2.03 10.77 -6.65
CA MET A 329 -0.94 11.62 -6.17
C MET A 329 -0.72 12.86 -7.05
N MET A 330 -1.03 12.80 -8.34
CA MET A 330 -0.98 13.96 -9.22
C MET A 330 -1.95 15.06 -8.77
N ASP A 331 -3.15 14.71 -8.33
CA ASP A 331 -4.15 15.66 -7.84
C ASP A 331 -3.73 16.30 -6.50
N VAL A 332 -3.00 15.55 -5.66
CA VAL A 332 -2.38 16.11 -4.45
C VAL A 332 -1.29 17.13 -4.79
N LEU A 333 -0.52 16.92 -5.86
CA LEU A 333 0.56 17.82 -6.26
C LEU A 333 0.06 19.10 -6.96
N ARG A 334 -1.05 19.02 -7.70
CA ARG A 334 -1.67 20.18 -8.41
C ARG A 334 -2.37 21.12 -7.44
#